data_c7b55f56557bb3479470d61204e79e6a
#
_entry.id   c7b55f56557bb3479470d61204e79e6a
#
_cell.length_a   1.000
_cell.length_b   1.000
_cell.length_c   1.000
_cell.angle_alpha   90.00
_cell.angle_beta   90.00
_cell.angle_gamma   90.00
#
_symmetry.space_group_name_H-M   'P 1'
#
loop_
_entity.id
_entity.type
_entity.pdbx_description
1 polymer ?
#
loop_
_entity_poly.entity_id
_entity_poly.type
_entity_poly.pdbx_seq_one_letter_code
_entity_poly.pdbx_strand_id
1 'polypeptide(L)'
;MNPVVSQPDSFINQLNWHTNQSTQALEQLAEGTRLLAPQDDAAGLSVATQLQAQLRQYNAAARNLANATSFTQTQDGYLESAQGTLDRMGELAIRAQDATLSPDQRALYQTEFQALKDTFNTTRTAEYNGQTLFDGTSLTVASSPDDLTRLPGVDLFTAEQNAVTAQATRLDTPAQAQAALREILTATDQLATDRATTGSTLA
;
A
#
# COMPACT_ATOMS: atom_id res chain seq x y z
N MET A 1 75.00 -45.49 15.42
CA MET A 1 73.83 -45.90 14.67
C MET A 1 72.85 -44.76 14.77
N ASN A 2 72.72 -43.97 13.72
CA ASN A 2 71.65 -42.93 13.65
C ASN A 2 70.40 -43.53 13.10
N PRO A 3 69.25 -43.30 13.70
CA PRO A 3 67.97 -43.72 13.11
C PRO A 3 67.55 -42.73 12.05
N VAL A 4 67.78 -43.07 10.79
CA VAL A 4 67.16 -42.40 9.62
C VAL A 4 65.80 -43.02 9.39
N VAL A 5 64.84 -42.76 10.24
CA VAL A 5 63.43 -43.17 10.00
C VAL A 5 62.49 -42.12 10.60
N SER A 6 62.35 -40.96 9.96
CA SER A 6 61.22 -40.08 10.24
C SER A 6 60.88 -39.06 9.13
N GLN A 7 61.40 -39.27 7.91
CA GLN A 7 61.13 -38.33 6.80
C GLN A 7 59.90 -38.64 5.94
N PRO A 8 59.46 -39.91 5.72
CA PRO A 8 58.29 -40.17 4.91
C PRO A 8 56.98 -39.71 5.55
N ASP A 9 56.83 -39.84 6.87
CA ASP A 9 55.60 -39.45 7.56
C ASP A 9 55.39 -37.94 7.58
N SER A 10 56.44 -37.14 7.70
CA SER A 10 56.38 -35.68 7.63
C SER A 10 55.98 -35.19 6.23
N PHE A 11 56.46 -35.88 5.19
CA PHE A 11 56.13 -35.54 3.81
C PHE A 11 54.70 -35.87 3.44
N ILE A 12 54.21 -37.05 3.88
CA ILE A 12 52.81 -37.44 3.69
C ILE A 12 51.88 -36.51 4.45
N ASN A 13 52.17 -36.11 5.66
CA ASN A 13 51.39 -35.16 6.43
C ASN A 13 51.32 -33.76 5.75
N GLN A 14 52.42 -33.33 5.17
CA GLN A 14 52.52 -32.08 4.45
C GLN A 14 51.72 -32.10 3.13
N LEU A 15 51.75 -33.23 2.41
CA LEU A 15 50.95 -33.45 1.21
C LEU A 15 49.45 -33.47 1.54
N ASN A 16 49.03 -34.16 2.57
CA ASN A 16 47.64 -34.19 3.05
C ASN A 16 47.15 -32.84 3.48
N TRP A 17 48.01 -32.03 4.15
CA TRP A 17 47.70 -30.67 4.54
C TRP A 17 47.44 -29.78 3.32
N HIS A 18 48.33 -29.81 2.31
CA HIS A 18 48.19 -29.05 1.08
C HIS A 18 46.94 -29.47 0.27
N THR A 19 46.67 -30.77 0.21
CA THR A 19 45.47 -31.29 -0.49
C THR A 19 44.20 -30.81 0.19
N ASN A 20 44.11 -30.87 1.50
CA ASN A 20 42.95 -30.41 2.28
C ASN A 20 42.77 -28.89 2.09
N GLN A 21 43.84 -28.11 2.11
CA GLN A 21 43.78 -26.65 1.90
C GLN A 21 43.33 -26.29 0.49
N SER A 22 43.81 -27.06 -0.52
CA SER A 22 43.33 -26.86 -1.91
C SER A 22 41.87 -27.24 -2.08
N THR A 23 41.40 -28.32 -1.48
CA THR A 23 40.03 -28.74 -1.52
C THR A 23 39.13 -27.69 -0.86
N GLN A 24 39.48 -27.20 0.31
CA GLN A 24 38.75 -26.12 0.99
C GLN A 24 38.70 -24.83 0.17
N ALA A 25 39.82 -24.45 -0.48
CA ALA A 25 39.83 -23.27 -1.35
C ALA A 25 38.92 -23.46 -2.58
N LEU A 26 38.88 -24.67 -3.17
CA LEU A 26 38.00 -24.99 -4.28
C LEU A 26 36.51 -24.97 -3.84
N GLU A 27 36.17 -25.46 -2.67
CA GLU A 27 34.83 -25.42 -2.11
C GLU A 27 34.40 -23.96 -1.87
N GLN A 28 35.28 -23.13 -1.27
CA GLN A 28 35.03 -21.70 -1.07
C GLN A 28 34.80 -20.96 -2.41
N LEU A 29 35.54 -21.31 -3.45
CA LEU A 29 35.41 -20.74 -4.79
C LEU A 29 34.09 -21.20 -5.46
N ALA A 30 33.75 -22.49 -5.31
CA ALA A 30 32.55 -23.07 -5.90
C ALA A 30 31.27 -22.50 -5.27
N GLU A 31 31.27 -22.26 -3.97
CA GLU A 31 30.15 -21.69 -3.23
C GLU A 31 30.15 -20.14 -3.21
N GLY A 32 31.24 -19.51 -3.65
CA GLY A 32 31.39 -18.05 -3.67
C GLY A 32 31.43 -17.42 -2.27
N THR A 33 31.67 -18.22 -1.22
CA THR A 33 31.75 -17.75 0.16
C THR A 33 33.06 -18.17 0.81
N ARG A 34 33.65 -17.29 1.61
CA ARG A 34 34.87 -17.56 2.33
C ARG A 34 34.65 -18.41 3.59
N LEU A 35 33.47 -18.38 4.16
CA LEU A 35 33.10 -19.03 5.41
C LEU A 35 32.13 -20.16 5.08
N LEU A 36 32.58 -21.41 5.07
CA LEU A 36 31.79 -22.59 4.80
C LEU A 36 31.35 -23.30 6.07
N ALA A 37 32.20 -23.30 7.09
CA ALA A 37 31.97 -24.03 8.32
C ALA A 37 32.24 -23.17 9.57
N PRO A 38 31.55 -23.44 10.70
CA PRO A 38 31.79 -22.73 11.96
C PRO A 38 33.22 -22.78 12.47
N GLN A 39 33.98 -23.79 12.07
CA GLN A 39 35.38 -23.99 12.45
C GLN A 39 36.33 -23.04 11.74
N ASP A 40 35.94 -22.48 10.58
CA ASP A 40 36.77 -21.53 9.81
C ASP A 40 36.85 -20.19 10.51
N ASP A 41 35.72 -19.67 10.97
CA ASP A 41 35.60 -18.44 11.76
C ASP A 41 34.21 -18.38 12.39
N ALA A 42 34.06 -18.87 13.61
CA ALA A 42 32.78 -18.92 14.33
C ALA A 42 32.20 -17.53 14.58
N ALA A 43 33.05 -16.54 14.85
CA ALA A 43 32.62 -15.16 15.10
C ALA A 43 32.14 -14.49 13.79
N GLY A 44 32.91 -14.62 12.72
CA GLY A 44 32.55 -14.08 11.40
C GLY A 44 31.30 -14.76 10.84
N LEU A 45 31.12 -16.07 11.01
CA LEU A 45 29.93 -16.79 10.58
C LEU A 45 28.69 -16.34 11.37
N SER A 46 28.82 -16.13 12.68
CA SER A 46 27.72 -15.60 13.52
C SER A 46 27.26 -14.24 13.03
N VAL A 47 28.19 -13.30 12.80
CA VAL A 47 27.90 -11.96 12.28
C VAL A 47 27.28 -12.03 10.88
N ALA A 48 27.84 -12.86 9.98
CA ALA A 48 27.32 -13.04 8.63
C ALA A 48 25.86 -13.56 8.65
N THR A 49 25.60 -14.57 9.50
CA THR A 49 24.23 -15.13 9.65
C THR A 49 23.26 -14.09 10.20
N GLN A 50 23.67 -13.29 11.17
CA GLN A 50 22.86 -12.20 11.73
C GLN A 50 22.55 -11.13 10.66
N LEU A 51 23.57 -10.70 9.89
CA LEU A 51 23.38 -9.74 8.82
C LEU A 51 22.47 -10.27 7.70
N GLN A 52 22.62 -11.56 7.34
CA GLN A 52 21.72 -12.20 6.38
C GLN A 52 20.26 -12.28 6.89
N ALA A 53 20.06 -12.51 8.18
CA ALA A 53 18.74 -12.50 8.78
C ALA A 53 18.14 -11.09 8.73
N GLN A 54 18.90 -10.06 9.11
CA GLN A 54 18.49 -8.66 9.02
C GLN A 54 18.16 -8.26 7.58
N LEU A 55 19.00 -8.62 6.62
CA LEU A 55 18.76 -8.33 5.19
C LEU A 55 17.42 -8.94 4.71
N ARG A 56 17.12 -10.18 5.11
CA ARG A 56 15.83 -10.81 4.79
C ARG A 56 14.66 -10.08 5.41
N GLN A 57 14.80 -9.61 6.64
CA GLN A 57 13.77 -8.82 7.34
C GLN A 57 13.55 -7.47 6.64
N TYR A 58 14.60 -6.74 6.31
CA TYR A 58 14.49 -5.48 5.56
C TYR A 58 13.88 -5.67 4.17
N ASN A 59 14.24 -6.74 3.47
CA ASN A 59 13.62 -7.06 2.18
C ASN A 59 12.14 -7.38 2.31
N ALA A 60 11.71 -8.02 3.38
CA ALA A 60 10.29 -8.27 3.66
C ALA A 60 9.56 -6.95 3.98
N ALA A 61 10.15 -6.09 4.82
CA ALA A 61 9.61 -4.77 5.13
C ALA A 61 9.48 -3.88 3.89
N ALA A 62 10.48 -3.88 3.01
CA ALA A 62 10.43 -3.15 1.75
C ALA A 62 9.26 -3.61 0.84
N ARG A 63 8.98 -4.91 0.79
CA ARG A 63 7.81 -5.43 0.06
C ARG A 63 6.49 -5.00 0.71
N ASN A 64 6.42 -4.98 2.03
CA ASN A 64 5.24 -4.51 2.75
C ASN A 64 4.98 -3.03 2.44
N LEU A 65 6.02 -2.19 2.43
CA LEU A 65 5.91 -0.77 2.05
C LEU A 65 5.47 -0.61 0.59
N ALA A 66 6.00 -1.41 -0.34
CA ALA A 66 5.55 -1.38 -1.73
C ALA A 66 4.06 -1.75 -1.88
N ASN A 67 3.59 -2.74 -1.13
CA ASN A 67 2.17 -3.11 -1.10
C ASN A 67 1.31 -1.98 -0.48
N ALA A 68 1.78 -1.36 0.60
CA ALA A 68 1.13 -0.23 1.24
C ALA A 68 1.01 0.98 0.29
N THR A 69 2.09 1.29 -0.43
CA THR A 69 2.10 2.34 -1.46
C THR A 69 1.08 2.04 -2.56
N SER A 70 1.02 0.80 -3.04
CA SER A 70 0.04 0.39 -4.06
C SER A 70 -1.40 0.49 -3.55
N PHE A 71 -1.65 0.11 -2.29
CA PHE A 71 -2.95 0.28 -1.64
C PHE A 71 -3.35 1.75 -1.59
N THR A 72 -2.46 2.63 -1.10
CA THR A 72 -2.73 4.06 -0.95
C THR A 72 -2.90 4.75 -2.31
N GLN A 73 -2.12 4.38 -3.32
CA GLN A 73 -2.30 4.89 -4.69
C GLN A 73 -3.63 4.46 -5.30
N THR A 74 -4.05 3.22 -5.07
CA THR A 74 -5.36 2.74 -5.52
C THR A 74 -6.48 3.50 -4.81
N GLN A 75 -6.34 3.72 -3.50
CA GLN A 75 -7.28 4.50 -2.70
C GLN A 75 -7.42 5.94 -3.24
N ASP A 76 -6.29 6.63 -3.52
CA ASP A 76 -6.32 7.99 -4.09
C ASP A 76 -6.99 8.02 -5.48
N GLY A 77 -6.75 7.04 -6.34
CA GLY A 77 -7.42 6.94 -7.64
C GLY A 77 -8.95 6.82 -7.54
N TYR A 78 -9.44 6.07 -6.54
CA TYR A 78 -10.89 6.01 -6.26
C TYR A 78 -11.41 7.31 -5.67
N LEU A 79 -10.65 8.00 -4.81
CA LEU A 79 -11.02 9.31 -4.28
C LEU A 79 -11.08 10.37 -5.38
N GLU A 80 -10.17 10.34 -6.35
CA GLU A 80 -10.21 11.22 -7.53
C GLU A 80 -11.46 10.96 -8.38
N SER A 81 -11.81 9.71 -8.62
CA SER A 81 -13.04 9.34 -9.31
C SER A 81 -14.29 9.81 -8.56
N ALA A 82 -14.30 9.67 -7.23
CA ALA A 82 -15.37 10.14 -6.36
C ALA A 82 -15.53 11.66 -6.45
N GLN A 83 -14.41 12.40 -6.46
CA GLN A 83 -14.43 13.85 -6.63
C GLN A 83 -15.03 14.26 -7.97
N GLY A 84 -14.61 13.66 -9.08
CA GLY A 84 -15.20 13.92 -10.39
C GLY A 84 -16.72 13.64 -10.44
N THR A 85 -17.16 12.62 -9.71
CA THR A 85 -18.58 12.30 -9.56
C THR A 85 -19.33 13.38 -8.79
N LEU A 86 -18.78 13.87 -7.66
CA LEU A 86 -19.38 14.96 -6.87
C LEU A 86 -19.42 16.26 -7.64
N ASP A 87 -18.34 16.59 -8.38
CA ASP A 87 -18.28 17.78 -9.22
C ASP A 87 -19.40 17.77 -10.28
N ARG A 88 -19.60 16.63 -10.94
CA ARG A 88 -20.68 16.48 -11.93
C ARG A 88 -22.07 16.57 -11.29
N MET A 89 -22.25 15.98 -10.10
CA MET A 89 -23.48 16.13 -9.33
C MET A 89 -23.75 17.59 -8.97
N GLY A 90 -22.71 18.34 -8.59
CA GLY A 90 -22.78 19.76 -8.32
C GLY A 90 -23.23 20.59 -9.53
N GLU A 91 -22.68 20.31 -10.72
CA GLU A 91 -23.13 20.94 -11.96
C GLU A 91 -24.62 20.70 -12.24
N LEU A 92 -25.08 19.47 -12.09
CA LEU A 92 -26.47 19.13 -12.28
C LEU A 92 -27.37 19.83 -11.27
N ALA A 93 -26.93 19.92 -10.01
CA ALA A 93 -27.67 20.60 -8.96
C ALA A 93 -27.80 22.13 -9.26
N ILE A 94 -26.73 22.76 -9.78
CA ILE A 94 -26.79 24.17 -10.20
C ILE A 94 -27.76 24.35 -11.37
N ARG A 95 -27.66 23.49 -12.40
CA ARG A 95 -28.57 23.57 -13.56
C ARG A 95 -30.02 23.35 -13.17
N ALA A 96 -30.30 22.42 -12.25
CA ALA A 96 -31.66 22.12 -11.80
C ALA A 96 -32.30 23.25 -10.96
N GLN A 97 -31.53 24.23 -10.49
CA GLN A 97 -32.06 25.41 -9.78
C GLN A 97 -32.73 26.41 -10.72
N ASP A 98 -32.50 26.32 -12.03
CA ASP A 98 -33.10 27.23 -12.99
C ASP A 98 -34.64 27.14 -12.94
N ALA A 99 -35.27 28.26 -12.58
CA ALA A 99 -36.74 28.34 -12.46
C ALA A 99 -37.45 28.28 -13.82
N THR A 100 -36.74 28.50 -14.93
CA THR A 100 -37.30 28.41 -16.29
C THR A 100 -37.45 27.02 -16.83
N LEU A 101 -36.80 26.01 -16.17
CA LEU A 101 -36.90 24.61 -16.56
C LEU A 101 -38.29 24.04 -16.31
N SER A 102 -38.79 23.29 -17.30
CA SER A 102 -39.99 22.47 -17.10
C SER A 102 -39.74 21.30 -16.13
N PRO A 103 -40.75 20.74 -15.48
CA PRO A 103 -40.61 19.55 -14.67
C PRO A 103 -39.94 18.36 -15.40
N ASP A 104 -40.29 18.15 -16.67
CA ASP A 104 -39.73 17.05 -17.48
C ASP A 104 -38.23 17.25 -17.74
N GLN A 105 -37.79 18.49 -18.03
CA GLN A 105 -36.37 18.81 -18.20
C GLN A 105 -35.59 18.58 -16.90
N ARG A 106 -36.17 18.95 -15.76
CA ARG A 106 -35.51 18.71 -14.46
C ARG A 106 -35.46 17.24 -14.10
N ALA A 107 -36.47 16.45 -14.53
CA ALA A 107 -36.49 14.98 -14.34
C ALA A 107 -35.31 14.29 -15.10
N LEU A 108 -34.87 14.86 -16.25
CA LEU A 108 -33.69 14.35 -16.94
C LEU A 108 -32.43 14.53 -16.09
N TYR A 109 -32.25 15.72 -15.48
CA TYR A 109 -31.13 15.95 -14.56
C TYR A 109 -31.19 15.05 -13.32
N GLN A 110 -32.40 14.81 -12.80
CA GLN A 110 -32.59 13.88 -11.67
C GLN A 110 -32.19 12.45 -12.04
N THR A 111 -32.45 12.00 -13.25
CA THR A 111 -32.07 10.67 -13.72
C THR A 111 -30.54 10.51 -13.77
N GLU A 112 -29.83 11.49 -14.34
CA GLU A 112 -28.37 11.50 -14.38
C GLU A 112 -27.79 11.60 -12.95
N PHE A 113 -28.37 12.46 -12.12
CA PHE A 113 -27.98 12.63 -10.72
C PHE A 113 -28.09 11.30 -9.94
N GLN A 114 -29.17 10.55 -10.16
CA GLN A 114 -29.34 9.24 -9.52
C GLN A 114 -28.27 8.24 -9.97
N ALA A 115 -27.94 8.19 -11.26
CA ALA A 115 -26.90 7.32 -11.76
C ALA A 115 -25.51 7.66 -11.18
N LEU A 116 -25.24 8.96 -10.96
CA LEU A 116 -24.01 9.40 -10.30
C LEU A 116 -23.99 9.03 -8.81
N LYS A 117 -25.11 9.09 -8.10
CA LYS A 117 -25.23 8.58 -6.73
C LYS A 117 -24.92 7.10 -6.65
N ASP A 118 -25.41 6.31 -7.58
CA ASP A 118 -25.16 4.87 -7.63
C ASP A 118 -23.67 4.59 -7.93
N THR A 119 -23.04 5.39 -8.81
CA THR A 119 -21.61 5.33 -9.09
C THR A 119 -20.79 5.68 -7.84
N PHE A 120 -21.15 6.73 -7.13
CA PHE A 120 -20.49 7.12 -5.87
C PHE A 120 -20.63 6.02 -4.81
N ASN A 121 -21.80 5.41 -4.66
CA ASN A 121 -22.01 4.28 -3.75
C ASN A 121 -21.15 3.07 -4.11
N THR A 122 -20.95 2.79 -5.41
CA THR A 122 -20.06 1.71 -5.86
C THR A 122 -18.61 2.01 -5.49
N THR A 123 -18.16 3.26 -5.64
CA THR A 123 -16.82 3.70 -5.23
C THR A 123 -16.58 3.49 -3.73
N ARG A 124 -17.59 3.79 -2.89
CA ARG A 124 -17.50 3.63 -1.43
C ARG A 124 -17.30 2.18 -0.99
N THR A 125 -17.75 1.22 -1.78
CA THR A 125 -17.64 -0.23 -1.49
C THR A 125 -16.45 -0.88 -2.18
N ALA A 126 -15.52 -0.09 -2.73
CA ALA A 126 -14.35 -0.61 -3.41
C ALA A 126 -13.40 -1.34 -2.45
N GLU A 127 -12.80 -2.41 -2.96
CA GLU A 127 -11.86 -3.26 -2.22
C GLU A 127 -10.52 -3.39 -2.97
N TYR A 128 -9.47 -3.60 -2.21
CA TYR A 128 -8.15 -3.96 -2.70
C TYR A 128 -7.69 -5.25 -2.01
N ASN A 129 -7.49 -6.32 -2.77
CA ASN A 129 -7.12 -7.65 -2.25
C ASN A 129 -8.05 -8.16 -1.12
N GLY A 130 -9.35 -7.89 -1.23
CA GLY A 130 -10.36 -8.27 -0.22
C GLY A 130 -10.35 -7.40 1.04
N GLN A 131 -9.61 -6.28 1.03
CA GLN A 131 -9.61 -5.29 2.08
C GLN A 131 -10.41 -4.08 1.62
N THR A 132 -11.38 -3.63 2.41
CA THR A 132 -12.15 -2.42 2.12
C THR A 132 -11.25 -1.19 2.12
N LEU A 133 -11.45 -0.30 1.14
CA LEU A 133 -10.64 0.91 1.00
C LEU A 133 -11.15 2.07 1.87
N PHE A 134 -12.46 2.09 2.21
CA PHE A 134 -13.15 3.28 2.68
C PHE A 134 -14.02 3.06 3.92
N ASP A 135 -13.66 2.13 4.79
CA ASP A 135 -14.39 1.85 6.05
C ASP A 135 -13.84 2.61 7.27
N GLY A 136 -12.89 3.51 7.06
CA GLY A 136 -12.24 4.27 8.14
C GLY A 136 -11.20 3.48 8.92
N THR A 137 -10.96 2.22 8.60
CA THR A 137 -10.00 1.37 9.31
C THR A 137 -8.57 1.75 8.95
N SER A 138 -7.77 2.13 9.93
CA SER A 138 -6.34 2.36 9.72
C SER A 138 -5.57 1.05 9.66
N LEU A 139 -4.68 0.93 8.70
CA LEU A 139 -3.80 -0.22 8.53
C LEU A 139 -2.42 0.07 9.14
N THR A 140 -1.78 -0.98 9.66
CA THR A 140 -0.42 -0.88 10.19
C THR A 140 0.48 -1.80 9.40
N VAL A 141 1.57 -1.26 8.89
CA VAL A 141 2.52 -1.95 8.03
C VAL A 141 3.90 -1.93 8.65
N ALA A 142 4.57 -3.07 8.69
CA ALA A 142 5.96 -3.14 9.13
C ALA A 142 6.87 -2.45 8.10
N SER A 143 7.42 -1.31 8.48
CA SER A 143 8.36 -0.51 7.69
C SER A 143 9.81 -0.90 7.92
N SER A 144 10.11 -1.51 9.09
CA SER A 144 11.38 -2.11 9.43
C SER A 144 11.17 -3.28 10.40
N PRO A 145 12.20 -4.06 10.76
CA PRO A 145 12.06 -5.13 11.75
C PRO A 145 11.51 -4.68 13.09
N ASP A 146 11.77 -3.44 13.47
CA ASP A 146 11.45 -2.88 14.80
C ASP A 146 10.47 -1.69 14.73
N ASP A 147 9.96 -1.34 13.54
CA ASP A 147 9.10 -0.17 13.37
C ASP A 147 7.87 -0.46 12.51
N LEU A 148 6.76 0.18 12.88
CA LEU A 148 5.46 0.04 12.25
C LEU A 148 4.98 1.40 11.75
N THR A 149 4.70 1.50 10.45
CA THR A 149 4.08 2.68 9.85
C THR A 149 2.57 2.50 9.84
N ARG A 150 1.84 3.51 10.30
CA ARG A 150 0.38 3.53 10.27
C ARG A 150 -0.10 4.28 9.03
N LEU A 151 -0.93 3.62 8.24
CA LEU A 151 -1.72 4.20 7.16
C LEU A 151 -3.05 4.66 7.76
N PRO A 152 -3.40 5.95 7.68
CA PRO A 152 -4.69 6.43 8.17
C PRO A 152 -5.82 5.81 7.36
N GLY A 153 -6.92 5.46 8.02
CA GLY A 153 -8.14 5.02 7.35
C GLY A 153 -8.87 6.21 6.75
N VAL A 154 -9.42 6.03 5.57
CA VAL A 154 -10.36 6.96 4.93
C VAL A 154 -11.76 6.40 5.08
N ASP A 155 -12.71 7.21 5.52
CA ASP A 155 -14.10 6.82 5.69
C ASP A 155 -15.00 7.61 4.73
N LEU A 156 -15.54 6.95 3.71
CA LEU A 156 -16.56 7.52 2.82
C LEU A 156 -18.01 7.25 3.28
N PHE A 157 -18.20 6.73 4.48
CA PHE A 157 -19.50 6.53 5.10
C PHE A 157 -19.80 7.57 6.19
N THR A 158 -19.10 8.71 6.17
CA THR A 158 -19.36 9.84 7.06
C THR A 158 -20.76 10.42 6.85
N ALA A 159 -21.20 11.28 7.77
CA ALA A 159 -22.51 11.90 7.67
C ALA A 159 -22.66 12.74 6.38
N GLU A 160 -21.58 13.39 5.97
CA GLU A 160 -21.51 14.27 4.79
C GLU A 160 -21.71 13.48 3.50
N GLN A 161 -20.95 12.38 3.30
CA GLN A 161 -21.09 11.51 2.14
C GLN A 161 -22.44 10.75 2.13
N ASN A 162 -22.94 10.36 3.30
CA ASN A 162 -24.25 9.74 3.43
C ASN A 162 -25.38 10.73 3.08
N ALA A 163 -25.24 12.02 3.40
CA ALA A 163 -26.21 13.04 3.03
C ALA A 163 -26.36 13.15 1.51
N VAL A 164 -25.26 13.13 0.75
CA VAL A 164 -25.28 13.18 -0.73
C VAL A 164 -26.02 11.99 -1.32
N THR A 165 -25.80 10.79 -0.78
CA THR A 165 -26.42 9.55 -1.29
C THR A 165 -27.81 9.31 -0.74
N ALA A 166 -28.27 10.11 0.23
CA ALA A 166 -29.58 9.97 0.83
C ALA A 166 -30.72 10.06 -0.21
N GLN A 167 -31.78 9.29 0.01
CA GLN A 167 -32.92 9.27 -0.90
C GLN A 167 -33.64 10.64 -0.96
N ALA A 168 -33.54 11.44 0.10
CA ALA A 168 -34.09 12.79 0.17
C ALA A 168 -33.32 13.81 -0.70
N THR A 169 -32.07 13.57 -1.03
CA THR A 169 -31.23 14.46 -1.85
C THR A 169 -31.57 14.26 -3.32
N ARG A 170 -32.35 15.19 -3.87
CA ARG A 170 -33.01 15.13 -5.19
C ARG A 170 -32.96 16.49 -5.88
N LEU A 171 -33.19 16.47 -7.19
CA LEU A 171 -33.22 17.68 -8.04
C LEU A 171 -34.62 18.02 -8.57
N ASP A 172 -35.69 17.46 -8.03
CA ASP A 172 -37.04 17.59 -8.58
C ASP A 172 -37.60 19.02 -8.53
N THR A 173 -37.14 19.84 -7.57
CA THR A 173 -37.49 21.24 -7.43
C THR A 173 -36.24 22.11 -7.26
N PRO A 174 -36.31 23.44 -7.58
CA PRO A 174 -35.20 24.36 -7.36
C PRO A 174 -34.69 24.37 -5.90
N ALA A 175 -35.63 24.29 -4.94
CA ALA A 175 -35.28 24.27 -3.52
C ALA A 175 -34.57 22.98 -3.11
N GLN A 176 -34.98 21.83 -3.64
CA GLN A 176 -34.29 20.54 -3.42
C GLN A 176 -32.89 20.55 -4.10
N ALA A 177 -32.80 21.08 -5.33
CA ALA A 177 -31.52 21.23 -6.02
C ALA A 177 -30.54 22.12 -5.25
N GLN A 178 -31.02 23.20 -4.64
CA GLN A 178 -30.22 24.05 -3.77
C GLN A 178 -29.77 23.32 -2.49
N ALA A 179 -30.64 22.51 -1.89
CA ALA A 179 -30.29 21.69 -0.73
C ALA A 179 -29.23 20.63 -1.12
N ALA A 180 -29.45 19.92 -2.22
CA ALA A 180 -28.51 18.94 -2.75
C ALA A 180 -27.12 19.54 -3.01
N LEU A 181 -27.07 20.74 -3.57
CA LEU A 181 -25.79 21.45 -3.81
C LEU A 181 -25.03 21.69 -2.51
N ARG A 182 -25.70 22.08 -1.43
CA ARG A 182 -25.02 22.29 -0.14
C ARG A 182 -24.43 20.98 0.41
N GLU A 183 -25.17 19.88 0.33
CA GLU A 183 -24.67 18.56 0.76
C GLU A 183 -23.46 18.13 -0.09
N ILE A 184 -23.50 18.35 -1.41
CA ILE A 184 -22.39 18.04 -2.32
C ILE A 184 -21.14 18.84 -1.97
N LEU A 185 -21.27 20.15 -1.73
CA LEU A 185 -20.14 21.00 -1.37
C LEU A 185 -19.48 20.54 -0.06
N THR A 186 -20.29 20.24 0.94
CA THR A 186 -19.77 19.72 2.23
C THR A 186 -19.06 18.37 2.05
N ALA A 187 -19.62 17.48 1.23
CA ALA A 187 -18.98 16.20 0.93
C ALA A 187 -17.68 16.35 0.13
N THR A 188 -17.65 17.34 -0.77
CA THR A 188 -16.43 17.66 -1.55
C THR A 188 -15.32 18.19 -0.67
N ASP A 189 -15.61 19.06 0.30
CA ASP A 189 -14.64 19.57 1.27
C ASP A 189 -14.08 18.45 2.15
N GLN A 190 -14.93 17.52 2.61
CA GLN A 190 -14.49 16.35 3.35
C GLN A 190 -13.59 15.45 2.49
N LEU A 191 -13.99 15.18 1.25
CA LEU A 191 -13.22 14.36 0.32
C LEU A 191 -11.83 14.98 0.03
N ALA A 192 -11.75 16.31 -0.10
CA ALA A 192 -10.48 17.00 -0.26
C ALA A 192 -9.56 16.82 0.95
N THR A 193 -10.12 16.82 2.17
CA THR A 193 -9.40 16.53 3.41
C THR A 193 -8.89 15.08 3.43
N ASP A 194 -9.73 14.14 3.03
CA ASP A 194 -9.39 12.72 2.95
C ASP A 194 -8.25 12.49 1.94
N ARG A 195 -8.30 13.13 0.77
CA ARG A 195 -7.23 13.08 -0.24
C ARG A 195 -5.92 13.69 0.28
N ALA A 196 -5.98 14.82 0.99
CA ALA A 196 -4.80 15.42 1.60
C ALA A 196 -4.16 14.47 2.63
N THR A 197 -4.97 13.78 3.42
CA THR A 197 -4.52 12.78 4.39
C THR A 197 -3.85 11.59 3.69
N THR A 198 -4.48 11.07 2.63
CA THR A 198 -3.94 9.97 1.81
C THR A 198 -2.63 10.40 1.14
N GLY A 199 -2.56 11.59 0.56
CA GLY A 199 -1.37 12.13 -0.08
C GLY A 199 -0.19 12.33 0.89
N SER A 200 -0.47 12.71 2.13
CA SER A 200 0.58 12.87 3.15
C SER A 200 1.26 11.55 3.55
N THR A 201 0.63 10.41 3.27
CA THR A 201 1.21 9.08 3.54
C THR A 201 2.07 8.55 2.39
N LEU A 202 1.99 9.18 1.22
CA LEU A 202 2.78 8.84 0.03
C LEU A 202 4.08 9.65 -0.07
N ALA A 203 4.22 10.71 0.73
CA ALA A 203 5.39 11.59 0.77
C ALA A 203 6.46 11.08 1.73
#